data_2ba3dab7a7d74dd85d60f9384f5ec5b1
#
_entry.id   2ba3dab7a7d74dd85d60f9384f5ec5b1
#
_cell.length_a   1.000
_cell.length_b   1.000
_cell.length_c   1.000
_cell.angle_alpha   90.00
_cell.angle_beta   90.00
_cell.angle_gamma   90.00
#
_symmetry.space_group_name_H-M   'P 1'
#
loop_
_entity.id
_entity.type
_entity.pdbx_description
1 polymer ?
#
loop_
_entity_poly.entity_id
_entity_poly.type
_entity_poly.pdbx_seq_one_letter_code
_entity_poly.pdbx_strand_id
1 'polypeptide(L)'
;MVVEIKIFNRTNFYIVMKKVYHLLSVALLGAMALTSCEEDKIVNENNGEGNETDKNLTDYSFIASIKQSAPLGRSNLQNGVYTWNKGDAVTLWNRNFGAGYDFSITPGYNDNQPDKSAEFTGKAAVENGHKLIAVFPRKEAKTFNDLATFSMPETFTQTGKTAELAATTYMVATGDVTDNKIPALTFSPLTALIQFGLKNTSDRELKIRYITLESDDDVFPAELKIDEDGVVQSLSGMRNKLTLDMSGQALAQNETLNGYLNILPTTYGDTRLMKSTTELNITVSVLNNEVEQDIILLKKVKVKDLEDNIGLDMDATANQFAAGKHYKMDFEVDYRFRIPDEGYMIDDDGNIHIYNKTGLFGWNKIADEYRKATVTLEKEYIDEPAGDGIKVIDMGNELWEPISAFGGVFEGNGVTIRNLQIANKGFIATNTGTIRNLTLENVSFSADITEGAGALAAESSTSVIQNCTVKGVTVTVIKPVVFGGLIGRNSEGRIEGCQVISGTINLNLSGAGNSNYGGLVGEHFNGTALIINSYVGADVTIRHPDNS
;
A
#
# COMPACT_ATOMS: atom_id res chain seq x y z
N MET A 1 27.92 38.53 18.65
CA MET A 1 27.18 38.10 17.47
C MET A 1 26.70 36.70 17.76
N VAL A 2 25.49 36.61 18.32
CA VAL A 2 24.85 35.33 18.72
C VAL A 2 24.06 34.87 17.49
N VAL A 3 24.40 33.70 16.97
CA VAL A 3 23.67 33.06 15.85
C VAL A 3 22.55 32.23 16.47
N GLU A 4 21.30 32.68 16.34
CA GLU A 4 20.12 31.91 16.64
C GLU A 4 19.96 30.79 15.59
N ILE A 5 20.14 29.55 16.01
CA ILE A 5 19.81 28.39 15.19
C ILE A 5 18.31 28.11 15.42
N LYS A 6 17.47 28.51 14.44
CA LYS A 6 16.08 28.06 14.38
C LYS A 6 16.05 26.59 14.05
N ILE A 7 15.64 25.78 15.01
CA ILE A 7 15.34 24.36 14.81
C ILE A 7 14.08 24.28 13.93
N PHE A 8 14.27 23.98 12.65
CA PHE A 8 13.16 23.64 11.75
C PHE A 8 12.61 22.26 12.15
N ASN A 9 11.33 22.21 12.41
CA ASN A 9 10.61 21.00 12.80
C ASN A 9 10.70 19.94 11.68
N ARG A 10 11.05 18.72 12.01
CA ARG A 10 11.25 17.59 11.06
C ARG A 10 10.04 17.36 10.13
N THR A 11 8.84 17.68 10.59
CA THR A 11 7.59 17.53 9.85
C THR A 11 7.50 18.40 8.59
N ASN A 12 8.00 19.65 8.65
CA ASN A 12 7.95 20.55 7.49
C ASN A 12 8.96 20.18 6.38
N PHE A 13 10.07 19.52 6.73
CA PHE A 13 11.03 19.03 5.74
C PHE A 13 10.47 17.85 4.95
N TYR A 14 9.68 16.99 5.61
CA TYR A 14 9.04 15.82 4.98
C TYR A 14 7.96 16.24 3.97
N ILE A 15 7.16 17.25 4.27
CA ILE A 15 6.09 17.77 3.38
C ILE A 15 6.68 18.45 2.13
N VAL A 16 7.77 19.18 2.26
CA VAL A 16 8.42 19.84 1.11
C VAL A 16 9.10 18.83 0.19
N MET A 17 9.74 17.80 0.74
CA MET A 17 10.33 16.71 -0.06
C MET A 17 9.26 15.86 -0.75
N LYS A 18 8.13 15.56 -0.09
CA LYS A 18 7.02 14.79 -0.67
C LYS A 18 6.40 15.50 -1.89
N LYS A 19 6.24 16.84 -1.84
CA LYS A 19 5.75 17.63 -2.99
C LYS A 19 6.73 17.67 -4.18
N VAL A 20 8.04 17.62 -3.93
CA VAL A 20 9.04 17.57 -5.00
C VAL A 20 9.09 16.18 -5.65
N TYR A 21 8.93 15.10 -4.88
CA TYR A 21 8.85 13.74 -5.44
C TYR A 21 7.58 13.51 -6.25
N HIS A 22 6.43 14.06 -5.84
CA HIS A 22 5.17 13.94 -6.60
C HIS A 22 5.23 14.69 -7.94
N LEU A 23 5.88 15.85 -8.00
CA LEU A 23 6.08 16.61 -9.23
C LEU A 23 7.08 15.93 -10.19
N LEU A 24 8.08 15.21 -9.68
CA LEU A 24 9.05 14.47 -10.49
C LEU A 24 8.46 13.14 -11.03
N SER A 25 7.61 12.44 -10.26
CA SER A 25 6.98 11.20 -10.71
C SER A 25 5.92 11.41 -11.78
N VAL A 26 5.16 12.52 -11.72
CA VAL A 26 4.16 12.87 -12.76
C VAL A 26 4.84 13.31 -14.08
N ALA A 27 6.05 13.90 -14.01
CA ALA A 27 6.79 14.28 -15.21
C ALA A 27 7.47 13.07 -15.91
N LEU A 28 7.78 11.98 -15.19
CA LEU A 28 8.37 10.77 -15.80
C LEU A 28 7.29 9.82 -16.38
N LEU A 29 6.07 9.79 -15.83
CA LEU A 29 4.96 8.99 -16.34
C LEU A 29 4.32 9.57 -17.61
N GLY A 30 4.49 10.85 -17.88
CA GLY A 30 4.00 11.51 -19.09
C GLY A 30 4.81 11.24 -20.37
N ALA A 31 6.00 10.65 -20.27
CA ALA A 31 6.92 10.45 -21.40
C ALA A 31 6.90 9.03 -22.00
N MET A 32 6.14 8.07 -21.43
CA MET A 32 6.12 6.68 -21.90
C MET A 32 4.82 6.22 -22.57
N ALA A 33 3.87 7.09 -22.81
CA ALA A 33 2.59 6.73 -23.41
C ALA A 33 2.30 7.50 -24.69
N LEU A 34 3.11 7.35 -25.73
CA LEU A 34 2.72 7.62 -27.13
C LEU A 34 3.85 7.19 -28.09
N THR A 35 3.93 5.90 -28.42
CA THR A 35 4.40 5.48 -29.74
C THR A 35 3.52 4.34 -30.23
N SER A 36 2.43 4.74 -30.87
CA SER A 36 1.65 3.93 -31.80
C SER A 36 2.53 3.64 -33.02
N CYS A 37 2.53 2.39 -33.44
CA CYS A 37 3.17 1.97 -34.69
C CYS A 37 2.51 2.67 -35.89
N GLU A 38 3.27 3.46 -36.59
CA GLU A 38 3.07 3.74 -38.02
C GLU A 38 4.27 3.19 -38.78
N GLU A 39 3.98 2.44 -39.84
CA GLU A 39 4.96 1.97 -40.79
C GLU A 39 5.57 3.16 -41.55
N ASP A 40 6.68 3.69 -41.12
CA ASP A 40 7.44 4.62 -41.90
C ASP A 40 8.53 3.89 -42.71
N LYS A 41 8.36 3.94 -44.02
CA LYS A 41 9.39 3.64 -45.00
C LYS A 41 10.55 4.59 -44.80
N ILE A 42 11.65 4.12 -44.21
CA ILE A 42 12.89 4.87 -44.19
C ILE A 42 13.53 4.79 -45.56
N VAL A 43 13.50 5.92 -46.26
CA VAL A 43 14.36 6.17 -47.42
C VAL A 43 15.74 6.55 -46.91
N ASN A 44 16.70 5.63 -47.06
CA ASN A 44 18.11 5.88 -46.74
C ASN A 44 18.74 6.77 -47.85
N GLU A 45 19.05 8.00 -47.51
CA GLU A 45 20.09 8.72 -48.27
C GLU A 45 21.43 8.55 -47.56
N ASN A 46 22.28 7.86 -48.26
CA ASN A 46 23.64 7.44 -47.90
C ASN A 46 24.65 8.60 -47.91
N ASN A 47 25.53 8.62 -46.92
CA ASN A 47 26.97 8.89 -47.19
C ASN A 47 27.87 8.31 -46.09
N GLY A 48 28.70 7.36 -46.46
CA GLY A 48 29.97 7.06 -45.82
C GLY A 48 30.13 5.69 -45.16
N GLU A 49 30.84 4.82 -45.83
CA GLU A 49 31.48 3.58 -45.38
C GLU A 49 30.54 2.45 -44.89
N GLY A 50 30.06 1.67 -45.87
CA GLY A 50 29.27 0.46 -45.63
C GLY A 50 30.12 -0.65 -44.99
N ASN A 51 29.66 -1.11 -43.81
CA ASN A 51 30.03 -2.39 -43.26
C ASN A 51 29.56 -3.49 -44.24
N GLU A 52 30.42 -4.42 -44.62
CA GLU A 52 30.15 -5.54 -45.56
C GLU A 52 29.04 -6.51 -45.09
N THR A 53 28.42 -6.29 -43.91
CA THR A 53 27.43 -7.17 -43.29
C THR A 53 26.04 -7.08 -43.87
N ASP A 54 25.70 -6.08 -44.72
CA ASP A 54 24.33 -5.88 -45.22
C ASP A 54 23.99 -6.59 -46.54
N LYS A 55 24.94 -7.30 -47.15
CA LYS A 55 24.79 -7.70 -48.56
C LYS A 55 24.15 -9.08 -48.83
N ASN A 56 23.97 -9.97 -47.82
CA ASN A 56 23.39 -11.31 -48.06
C ASN A 56 22.50 -11.83 -46.92
N LEU A 57 21.56 -11.03 -46.42
CA LEU A 57 20.59 -11.55 -45.45
C LEU A 57 19.59 -12.47 -46.14
N THR A 58 19.51 -13.71 -45.66
CA THR A 58 18.57 -14.75 -46.14
C THR A 58 17.57 -15.06 -45.03
N ASP A 59 16.35 -15.44 -45.43
CA ASP A 59 15.32 -15.90 -44.51
C ASP A 59 15.70 -17.26 -43.94
N TYR A 60 15.67 -17.38 -42.62
CA TYR A 60 15.91 -18.62 -41.88
C TYR A 60 14.80 -18.89 -40.89
N SER A 61 14.61 -20.15 -40.57
CA SER A 61 13.85 -20.59 -39.40
C SER A 61 14.65 -21.61 -38.60
N PHE A 62 14.33 -21.72 -37.31
CA PHE A 62 14.83 -22.78 -36.45
C PHE A 62 13.82 -23.13 -35.38
N ILE A 63 13.89 -24.34 -34.85
CA ILE A 63 13.10 -24.76 -33.70
C ILE A 63 13.86 -24.39 -32.43
N ALA A 64 13.23 -23.59 -31.56
CA ALA A 64 13.72 -23.30 -30.24
C ALA A 64 12.99 -24.17 -29.20
N SER A 65 13.73 -24.89 -28.37
CA SER A 65 13.23 -25.59 -27.21
C SER A 65 13.81 -25.00 -25.91
N ILE A 66 13.12 -25.19 -24.78
CA ILE A 66 13.61 -24.74 -23.48
C ILE A 66 14.05 -25.95 -22.66
N LYS A 67 15.32 -25.91 -22.21
CA LYS A 67 15.86 -26.93 -21.30
C LYS A 67 15.16 -26.80 -19.95
N GLN A 68 14.51 -27.88 -19.55
CA GLN A 68 13.81 -27.93 -18.27
C GLN A 68 14.70 -28.58 -17.23
N SER A 69 15.05 -27.85 -16.20
CA SER A 69 15.78 -28.36 -15.03
C SER A 69 14.92 -28.41 -13.76
N ALA A 70 13.75 -27.80 -13.75
CA ALA A 70 12.66 -27.92 -12.79
C ALA A 70 11.45 -27.15 -13.33
N PRO A 71 10.26 -27.34 -12.78
CA PRO A 71 9.08 -26.65 -13.30
C PRO A 71 9.18 -25.14 -13.07
N LEU A 72 9.37 -24.41 -14.15
CA LEU A 72 9.40 -22.95 -14.18
C LEU A 72 8.39 -22.47 -15.22
N GLY A 73 7.45 -21.64 -14.81
CA GLY A 73 6.40 -21.20 -15.70
C GLY A 73 6.60 -19.78 -16.21
N ARG A 74 6.27 -19.58 -17.48
CA ARG A 74 6.01 -18.27 -18.06
C ARG A 74 4.56 -18.25 -18.56
N SER A 75 3.83 -17.17 -18.24
CA SER A 75 2.44 -16.83 -18.62
C SER A 75 1.30 -17.82 -18.34
N ASN A 76 1.56 -19.10 -18.14
CA ASN A 76 0.57 -20.03 -17.59
C ASN A 76 1.30 -21.06 -16.72
N LEU A 77 1.41 -20.78 -15.42
CA LEU A 77 1.81 -21.73 -14.39
C LEU A 77 0.74 -22.83 -14.20
N GLN A 78 0.38 -23.51 -15.27
CA GLN A 78 -0.17 -24.84 -15.15
C GLN A 78 1.02 -25.81 -15.12
N ASN A 79 1.45 -26.16 -13.91
CA ASN A 79 2.46 -27.18 -13.64
C ASN A 79 3.95 -26.79 -13.76
N GLY A 80 4.32 -25.50 -13.65
CA GLY A 80 5.72 -25.12 -13.48
C GLY A 80 6.67 -25.35 -14.66
N VAL A 81 6.22 -25.15 -15.88
CA VAL A 81 6.97 -25.40 -17.10
C VAL A 81 7.19 -24.10 -17.88
N TYR A 82 8.42 -23.81 -18.32
CA TYR A 82 8.68 -22.74 -19.29
C TYR A 82 8.04 -23.07 -20.64
N THR A 83 7.36 -22.08 -21.20
CA THR A 83 6.75 -22.16 -22.52
C THR A 83 7.02 -20.91 -23.32
N TRP A 84 7.07 -21.03 -24.62
CA TRP A 84 7.10 -19.90 -25.54
C TRP A 84 5.73 -19.25 -25.68
N ASN A 85 5.69 -17.94 -25.88
CA ASN A 85 4.47 -17.17 -26.06
C ASN A 85 4.52 -16.39 -27.37
N LYS A 86 3.36 -16.06 -27.90
CA LYS A 86 3.24 -15.13 -29.02
C LYS A 86 3.95 -13.81 -28.70
N GLY A 87 4.73 -13.34 -29.68
CA GLY A 87 5.53 -12.11 -29.51
C GLY A 87 6.88 -12.32 -28.84
N ASP A 88 7.22 -13.54 -28.39
CA ASP A 88 8.58 -13.82 -27.95
C ASP A 88 9.56 -13.69 -29.12
N ALA A 89 10.68 -13.04 -28.84
CA ALA A 89 11.76 -12.84 -29.80
C ALA A 89 13.12 -13.03 -29.14
N VAL A 90 14.08 -13.47 -29.94
CA VAL A 90 15.46 -13.73 -29.53
C VAL A 90 16.43 -12.96 -30.44
N THR A 91 17.61 -12.65 -29.93
CA THR A 91 18.73 -12.19 -30.77
C THR A 91 19.67 -13.35 -31.00
N LEU A 92 19.91 -13.68 -32.26
CA LEU A 92 20.87 -14.67 -32.72
C LEU A 92 22.17 -13.95 -33.11
N TRP A 93 23.24 -14.21 -32.42
CA TRP A 93 24.56 -13.65 -32.71
C TRP A 93 25.42 -14.65 -33.47
N ASN A 94 25.91 -14.25 -34.63
CA ASN A 94 26.89 -15.00 -35.38
C ASN A 94 28.32 -14.57 -34.95
N ARG A 95 29.02 -15.45 -34.26
CA ARG A 95 30.35 -15.20 -33.70
C ARG A 95 31.40 -14.93 -34.79
N ASN A 96 31.24 -15.57 -35.95
CA ASN A 96 32.21 -15.45 -37.05
C ASN A 96 32.10 -14.09 -37.76
N PHE A 97 30.90 -13.52 -37.82
CA PHE A 97 30.68 -12.20 -38.40
C PHE A 97 30.62 -11.08 -37.38
N GLY A 98 30.53 -11.40 -36.07
CA GLY A 98 30.40 -10.40 -35.03
C GLY A 98 29.07 -9.59 -35.15
N ALA A 99 27.99 -10.22 -35.60
CA ALA A 99 26.72 -9.57 -35.91
C ALA A 99 25.55 -10.28 -35.27
N GLY A 100 24.57 -9.47 -34.78
CA GLY A 100 23.31 -9.95 -34.19
C GLY A 100 22.14 -9.85 -35.17
N TYR A 101 21.22 -10.79 -35.11
CA TYR A 101 20.04 -10.89 -35.95
C TYR A 101 18.81 -11.20 -35.10
N ASP A 102 17.70 -10.54 -35.40
CA ASP A 102 16.47 -10.72 -34.65
C ASP A 102 15.61 -11.83 -35.25
N PHE A 103 15.15 -12.72 -34.38
CA PHE A 103 14.22 -13.79 -34.73
C PHE A 103 13.00 -13.71 -33.79
N SER A 104 11.81 -13.87 -34.36
CA SER A 104 10.56 -13.90 -33.63
C SER A 104 9.76 -15.17 -33.93
N ILE A 105 8.85 -15.51 -33.02
CA ILE A 105 7.98 -16.66 -33.20
C ILE A 105 7.17 -16.50 -34.49
N THR A 106 7.11 -17.57 -35.27
CA THR A 106 6.40 -17.63 -36.56
C THR A 106 4.95 -17.21 -36.40
N PRO A 107 4.41 -16.34 -37.29
CA PRO A 107 3.01 -15.94 -37.25
C PRO A 107 2.06 -17.15 -37.29
N GLY A 108 1.04 -17.14 -36.43
CA GLY A 108 0.06 -18.22 -36.31
C GLY A 108 0.31 -19.17 -35.12
N TYR A 109 1.34 -18.90 -34.32
CA TYR A 109 1.54 -19.61 -33.06
C TYR A 109 0.30 -19.52 -32.16
N ASN A 110 -0.11 -20.66 -31.60
CA ASN A 110 -1.33 -20.77 -30.81
C ASN A 110 -1.05 -20.55 -29.30
N ASP A 111 -1.37 -19.37 -28.78
CA ASP A 111 -1.22 -19.03 -27.35
C ASP A 111 -2.10 -19.87 -26.41
N ASN A 112 -3.15 -20.51 -26.93
CA ASN A 112 -4.02 -21.36 -26.10
C ASN A 112 -3.41 -22.73 -25.80
N GLN A 113 -2.31 -23.08 -26.47
CA GLN A 113 -1.53 -24.29 -26.21
C GLN A 113 -0.04 -23.90 -26.17
N PRO A 114 0.43 -23.21 -25.12
CA PRO A 114 1.83 -22.84 -25.01
C PRO A 114 2.70 -24.10 -25.03
N ASP A 115 3.64 -24.15 -25.97
CA ASP A 115 4.51 -25.31 -26.16
C ASP A 115 5.92 -25.03 -25.63
N LYS A 116 6.63 -26.11 -25.29
CA LYS A 116 8.05 -26.08 -24.86
C LYS A 116 8.98 -25.83 -26.04
N SER A 117 8.48 -25.96 -27.27
CA SER A 117 9.19 -25.69 -28.51
C SER A 117 8.36 -24.79 -29.41
N ALA A 118 9.02 -23.88 -30.11
CA ALA A 118 8.40 -22.99 -31.09
C ALA A 118 9.34 -22.77 -32.26
N GLU A 119 8.78 -22.49 -33.43
CA GLU A 119 9.54 -22.09 -34.60
C GLU A 119 9.76 -20.57 -34.55
N PHE A 120 11.01 -20.14 -34.71
CA PHE A 120 11.42 -18.76 -34.82
C PHE A 120 11.88 -18.48 -36.25
N THR A 121 11.44 -17.34 -36.79
CA THR A 121 11.79 -16.87 -38.14
C THR A 121 12.45 -15.52 -38.10
N GLY A 122 13.41 -15.29 -39.00
CA GLY A 122 14.16 -14.04 -39.10
C GLY A 122 15.11 -14.06 -40.28
N LYS A 123 15.85 -12.96 -40.45
CA LYS A 123 16.89 -12.84 -41.49
C LYS A 123 18.25 -12.83 -40.84
N ALA A 124 19.19 -13.59 -41.41
CA ALA A 124 20.55 -13.67 -40.94
C ALA A 124 21.54 -13.89 -42.12
N ALA A 125 22.81 -13.66 -41.85
CA ALA A 125 23.92 -14.14 -42.69
C ALA A 125 24.61 -15.28 -41.92
N VAL A 126 24.56 -16.49 -42.44
CA VAL A 126 25.19 -17.68 -41.83
C VAL A 126 25.83 -18.51 -42.92
N GLU A 127 26.93 -19.16 -42.60
CA GLU A 127 27.66 -20.09 -43.46
C GLU A 127 27.97 -21.36 -42.68
N ASN A 128 28.23 -22.44 -43.41
CA ASN A 128 28.55 -23.72 -42.80
C ASN A 128 29.77 -23.62 -41.87
N GLY A 129 29.64 -24.16 -40.65
CA GLY A 129 30.67 -24.12 -39.62
C GLY A 129 30.66 -22.84 -38.76
N HIS A 130 29.77 -21.86 -39.03
CA HIS A 130 29.62 -20.72 -38.17
C HIS A 130 29.05 -21.11 -36.80
N LYS A 131 29.60 -20.47 -35.78
CA LYS A 131 29.14 -20.64 -34.39
C LYS A 131 28.12 -19.56 -34.02
N LEU A 132 27.04 -19.98 -33.46
CA LEU A 132 25.90 -19.13 -33.08
C LEU A 132 25.69 -19.16 -31.58
N ILE A 133 25.29 -18.01 -31.04
CA ILE A 133 24.73 -17.90 -29.70
C ILE A 133 23.43 -17.12 -29.79
N ALA A 134 22.36 -17.63 -29.17
CA ALA A 134 21.07 -16.97 -29.12
C ALA A 134 20.72 -16.60 -27.68
N VAL A 135 20.19 -15.40 -27.47
CA VAL A 135 19.73 -14.94 -26.16
C VAL A 135 18.27 -14.55 -26.18
N PHE A 136 17.60 -14.78 -25.07
CA PHE A 136 16.24 -14.38 -24.79
C PHE A 136 16.18 -13.58 -23.49
N PRO A 137 15.35 -12.51 -23.41
CA PRO A 137 14.59 -11.91 -24.50
C PRO A 137 15.49 -11.23 -25.53
N ARG A 138 14.92 -10.86 -26.67
CA ARG A 138 15.64 -10.11 -27.71
C ARG A 138 16.33 -8.86 -27.12
N LYS A 139 17.56 -8.61 -27.57
CA LYS A 139 18.38 -7.46 -27.16
C LYS A 139 18.86 -6.68 -28.37
N GLU A 140 18.84 -5.36 -28.27
CA GLU A 140 19.54 -4.50 -29.22
C GLU A 140 21.02 -4.49 -28.88
N ALA A 141 21.78 -5.38 -29.49
CA ALA A 141 23.20 -5.54 -29.22
C ALA A 141 24.03 -5.14 -30.46
N LYS A 142 24.95 -4.19 -30.29
CA LYS A 142 25.93 -3.79 -31.32
C LYS A 142 27.25 -4.53 -31.19
N THR A 143 27.53 -5.03 -30.01
CA THR A 143 28.73 -5.80 -29.68
C THR A 143 28.36 -7.08 -28.95
N PHE A 144 29.26 -8.07 -28.95
CA PHE A 144 29.07 -9.27 -28.16
C PHE A 144 28.93 -8.96 -26.66
N ASN A 145 29.64 -7.96 -26.14
CA ASN A 145 29.54 -7.58 -24.74
C ASN A 145 28.13 -7.06 -24.40
N ASP A 146 27.48 -6.33 -25.30
CA ASP A 146 26.08 -5.87 -25.10
C ASP A 146 25.12 -7.06 -25.04
N LEU A 147 25.32 -8.04 -25.92
CA LEU A 147 24.54 -9.27 -25.94
C LEU A 147 24.73 -10.10 -24.68
N ALA A 148 25.98 -10.25 -24.24
CA ALA A 148 26.41 -11.17 -23.19
C ALA A 148 26.16 -10.66 -21.77
N THR A 149 25.78 -9.38 -21.60
CA THR A 149 25.54 -8.75 -20.29
C THR A 149 24.04 -8.69 -19.99
N PHE A 150 23.62 -9.23 -18.85
CA PHE A 150 22.24 -9.26 -18.38
C PHE A 150 22.14 -8.52 -17.06
N SER A 151 21.18 -7.59 -16.95
CA SER A 151 21.01 -6.76 -15.74
C SER A 151 19.62 -6.94 -15.16
N MET A 152 19.55 -7.00 -13.83
CA MET A 152 18.30 -7.07 -13.07
C MET A 152 17.95 -5.71 -12.46
N PRO A 153 16.69 -5.28 -12.48
CA PRO A 153 16.25 -4.09 -11.78
C PRO A 153 16.44 -4.23 -10.27
N GLU A 154 16.46 -3.12 -9.55
CA GLU A 154 16.50 -3.12 -8.09
C GLU A 154 15.12 -3.45 -7.49
N THR A 155 14.07 -2.97 -8.15
CA THR A 155 12.69 -3.22 -7.77
C THR A 155 11.94 -3.83 -8.95
N PHE A 156 11.23 -4.89 -8.69
CA PHE A 156 10.37 -5.57 -9.66
C PHE A 156 8.93 -5.17 -9.37
N THR A 157 8.17 -4.79 -10.41
CA THR A 157 6.75 -4.49 -10.25
C THR A 157 5.92 -5.62 -10.82
N GLN A 158 4.92 -6.08 -10.05
CA GLN A 158 4.09 -7.20 -10.44
C GLN A 158 2.68 -7.11 -9.86
N THR A 159 1.70 -7.66 -10.58
CA THR A 159 0.30 -7.78 -10.14
C THR A 159 -0.08 -9.23 -9.79
N GLY A 160 0.90 -10.09 -9.55
CA GLY A 160 0.70 -11.52 -9.28
C GLY A 160 0.59 -12.39 -10.54
N LYS A 161 0.97 -11.87 -11.71
CA LYS A 161 0.89 -12.57 -12.99
C LYS A 161 2.27 -12.94 -13.52
N THR A 162 2.45 -14.20 -13.88
CA THR A 162 3.72 -14.71 -14.43
C THR A 162 4.10 -14.12 -15.79
N ALA A 163 3.13 -13.61 -16.56
CA ALA A 163 3.40 -12.91 -17.83
C ALA A 163 4.32 -11.69 -17.66
N GLU A 164 4.32 -11.05 -16.50
CA GLU A 164 5.14 -9.88 -16.18
C GLU A 164 6.62 -10.21 -15.97
N LEU A 165 6.98 -11.51 -15.85
CA LEU A 165 8.36 -11.98 -15.73
C LEU A 165 9.15 -11.95 -17.05
N ALA A 166 8.48 -11.74 -18.17
CA ALA A 166 9.09 -11.86 -19.50
C ALA A 166 10.38 -11.08 -19.67
N ALA A 167 10.39 -9.82 -19.24
CA ALA A 167 11.53 -8.92 -19.39
C ALA A 167 12.75 -9.31 -18.55
N THR A 168 12.57 -10.11 -17.51
CA THR A 168 13.63 -10.54 -16.58
C THR A 168 13.92 -12.05 -16.63
N THR A 169 13.29 -12.80 -17.54
CA THR A 169 13.60 -14.20 -17.78
C THR A 169 14.71 -14.29 -18.82
N TYR A 170 15.92 -14.53 -18.40
CA TYR A 170 17.07 -14.63 -19.31
C TYR A 170 17.38 -16.07 -19.65
N MET A 171 17.60 -16.35 -20.95
CA MET A 171 17.97 -17.67 -21.44
C MET A 171 19.02 -17.55 -22.55
N VAL A 172 19.84 -18.59 -22.70
CA VAL A 172 20.87 -18.69 -23.71
C VAL A 172 20.85 -20.05 -24.38
N ALA A 173 21.16 -20.08 -25.68
CA ALA A 173 21.38 -21.29 -26.45
C ALA A 173 22.58 -21.09 -27.38
N THR A 174 23.30 -22.18 -27.69
CA THR A 174 24.41 -22.18 -28.66
C THR A 174 24.19 -23.27 -29.70
N GLY A 175 24.78 -23.11 -30.87
CA GLY A 175 24.71 -24.09 -31.94
C GLY A 175 25.69 -23.78 -33.09
N ASP A 176 26.03 -24.80 -33.86
CA ASP A 176 26.89 -24.67 -35.00
C ASP A 176 26.09 -24.84 -36.31
N VAL A 177 26.29 -23.94 -37.26
CA VAL A 177 25.64 -24.00 -38.57
C VAL A 177 26.14 -25.23 -39.34
N THR A 178 25.22 -26.04 -39.81
CA THR A 178 25.49 -27.23 -40.62
C THR A 178 24.64 -27.19 -41.88
N ASP A 179 25.23 -27.48 -43.03
CA ASP A 179 24.56 -27.41 -44.33
C ASP A 179 23.88 -26.07 -44.62
N ASN A 180 24.49 -24.97 -44.16
CA ASN A 180 23.98 -23.62 -44.25
C ASN A 180 22.59 -23.47 -43.58
N LYS A 181 22.29 -24.27 -42.54
CA LYS A 181 21.05 -24.20 -41.75
C LYS A 181 21.34 -23.89 -40.31
N ILE A 182 20.51 -23.07 -39.71
CA ILE A 182 20.53 -22.86 -38.27
C ILE A 182 19.99 -24.11 -37.59
N PRO A 183 20.72 -24.73 -36.66
CA PRO A 183 20.25 -25.95 -36.00
C PRO A 183 19.07 -25.66 -35.06
N ALA A 184 18.39 -26.71 -34.61
CA ALA A 184 17.49 -26.57 -33.47
C ALA A 184 18.26 -26.11 -32.23
N LEU A 185 17.78 -25.07 -31.55
CA LEU A 185 18.44 -24.46 -30.41
C LEU A 185 17.73 -24.81 -29.10
N THR A 186 18.48 -25.26 -28.10
CA THR A 186 17.96 -25.56 -26.77
C THR A 186 18.39 -24.48 -25.79
N PHE A 187 17.45 -23.64 -25.36
CA PHE A 187 17.68 -22.54 -24.45
C PHE A 187 17.79 -23.02 -23.01
N SER A 188 18.86 -22.65 -22.34
CA SER A 188 19.10 -22.85 -20.90
C SER A 188 18.79 -21.58 -20.13
N PRO A 189 17.98 -21.62 -19.07
CA PRO A 189 17.73 -20.45 -18.23
C PRO A 189 18.99 -19.97 -17.53
N LEU A 190 19.15 -18.64 -17.47
CA LEU A 190 20.22 -17.94 -16.73
C LEU A 190 19.72 -17.37 -15.40
N THR A 191 18.39 -17.42 -15.14
CA THR A 191 17.75 -16.88 -13.93
C THR A 191 17.17 -18.00 -13.08
N ALA A 192 17.03 -17.75 -11.78
CA ALA A 192 16.19 -18.51 -10.88
C ALA A 192 14.85 -17.78 -10.69
N LEU A 193 13.79 -18.51 -10.38
CA LEU A 193 12.48 -17.98 -10.03
C LEU A 193 12.19 -18.20 -8.55
N ILE A 194 11.82 -17.13 -7.84
CA ILE A 194 11.23 -17.23 -6.51
C ILE A 194 9.73 -16.93 -6.63
N GLN A 195 8.91 -17.80 -6.07
CA GLN A 195 7.47 -17.62 -5.90
C GLN A 195 7.17 -17.45 -4.43
N PHE A 196 6.54 -16.33 -4.08
CA PHE A 196 5.99 -16.10 -2.75
C PHE A 196 4.50 -16.38 -2.76
N GLY A 197 4.02 -17.30 -1.94
CA GLY A 197 2.60 -17.54 -1.68
C GLY A 197 2.23 -16.90 -0.34
N LEU A 198 1.41 -15.84 -0.36
CA LEU A 198 0.96 -15.14 0.83
C LEU A 198 -0.49 -15.52 1.12
N LYS A 199 -0.75 -16.27 2.17
CA LYS A 199 -2.10 -16.60 2.64
C LYS A 199 -2.51 -15.63 3.73
N ASN A 200 -3.60 -14.90 3.52
CA ASN A 200 -4.13 -13.99 4.53
C ASN A 200 -4.91 -14.76 5.60
N THR A 201 -4.38 -14.79 6.82
CA THR A 201 -5.04 -15.37 8.01
C THR A 201 -5.58 -14.29 8.96
N SER A 202 -5.49 -13.02 8.56
CA SER A 202 -6.03 -11.87 9.29
C SER A 202 -7.56 -11.86 9.27
N ASP A 203 -8.16 -11.02 10.09
CA ASP A 203 -9.61 -10.81 10.18
C ASP A 203 -10.19 -9.90 9.07
N ARG A 204 -9.37 -9.43 8.14
CA ARG A 204 -9.72 -8.46 7.08
C ARG A 204 -8.99 -8.68 5.78
N GLU A 205 -9.42 -7.98 4.72
CA GLU A 205 -8.65 -7.84 3.49
C GLU A 205 -7.38 -7.02 3.75
N LEU A 206 -6.28 -7.44 3.12
CA LEU A 206 -5.00 -6.74 3.13
C LEU A 206 -4.69 -6.16 1.75
N LYS A 207 -3.99 -5.04 1.71
CA LYS A 207 -3.39 -4.50 0.48
C LYS A 207 -1.89 -4.70 0.55
N ILE A 208 -1.34 -5.57 -0.27
CA ILE A 208 0.09 -5.92 -0.26
C ILE A 208 0.86 -4.94 -1.14
N ARG A 209 1.77 -4.17 -0.54
CA ARG A 209 2.59 -3.20 -1.26
C ARG A 209 3.91 -3.80 -1.73
N TYR A 210 4.71 -4.33 -0.81
CA TYR A 210 6.01 -4.90 -1.12
C TYR A 210 6.18 -6.28 -0.51
N ILE A 211 6.89 -7.16 -1.23
CA ILE A 211 7.53 -8.35 -0.65
C ILE A 211 9.03 -8.11 -0.78
N THR A 212 9.77 -8.29 0.32
CA THR A 212 11.20 -8.01 0.35
C THR A 212 11.97 -9.23 0.82
N LEU A 213 13.03 -9.56 0.08
CA LEU A 213 14.05 -10.53 0.47
C LEU A 213 15.34 -9.76 0.75
N GLU A 214 15.78 -9.75 2.00
CA GLU A 214 16.95 -8.99 2.45
C GLU A 214 17.94 -9.92 3.15
N SER A 215 19.23 -9.71 2.90
CA SER A 215 20.33 -10.46 3.47
C SER A 215 21.21 -9.55 4.31
N ASP A 216 21.90 -10.10 5.31
CA ASP A 216 22.93 -9.42 6.09
C ASP A 216 24.25 -9.22 5.31
N ASP A 217 24.44 -9.95 4.20
CA ASP A 217 25.57 -9.81 3.26
C ASP A 217 25.07 -9.35 1.87
N ASP A 218 25.92 -8.74 1.07
CA ASP A 218 25.66 -8.43 -0.34
C ASP A 218 25.80 -9.71 -1.19
N VAL A 219 24.69 -10.42 -1.45
CA VAL A 219 24.68 -11.74 -2.08
C VAL A 219 23.85 -11.84 -3.36
N PHE A 220 23.04 -10.82 -3.66
CA PHE A 220 22.18 -10.81 -4.84
C PHE A 220 22.83 -10.03 -5.97
N PRO A 221 23.27 -10.69 -7.07
CA PRO A 221 23.88 -9.98 -8.18
C PRO A 221 22.86 -9.13 -8.94
N ALA A 222 23.32 -7.95 -9.41
CA ALA A 222 22.56 -7.09 -10.31
C ALA A 222 22.91 -7.35 -11.77
N GLU A 223 24.07 -7.90 -12.06
CA GLU A 223 24.57 -8.13 -13.41
C GLU A 223 25.18 -9.53 -13.54
N LEU A 224 24.93 -10.18 -14.68
CA LEU A 224 25.50 -11.45 -15.09
C LEU A 224 26.14 -11.28 -16.47
N LYS A 225 27.34 -11.83 -16.67
CA LYS A 225 27.99 -11.93 -17.98
C LYS A 225 28.23 -13.38 -18.36
N ILE A 226 27.99 -13.69 -19.65
CA ILE A 226 28.31 -14.97 -20.25
C ILE A 226 29.48 -14.83 -21.24
N ASP A 227 30.16 -15.94 -21.52
CA ASP A 227 31.11 -16.03 -22.63
C ASP A 227 30.40 -16.41 -23.95
N GLU A 228 31.22 -16.57 -24.98
CA GLU A 228 30.73 -16.95 -26.32
C GLU A 228 30.16 -18.37 -26.39
N ASP A 229 30.43 -19.22 -25.42
CA ASP A 229 29.84 -20.57 -25.30
C ASP A 229 28.59 -20.57 -24.42
N GLY A 230 28.11 -19.40 -24.00
CA GLY A 230 26.91 -19.23 -23.17
C GLY A 230 27.11 -19.59 -21.69
N VAL A 231 28.38 -19.71 -21.26
CA VAL A 231 28.71 -20.05 -19.86
C VAL A 231 28.84 -18.78 -19.03
N VAL A 232 28.28 -18.77 -17.83
CA VAL A 232 28.36 -17.64 -16.91
C VAL A 232 29.82 -17.43 -16.49
N GLN A 233 30.34 -16.24 -16.78
CA GLN A 233 31.72 -15.84 -16.50
C GLN A 233 31.84 -15.01 -15.23
N SER A 234 30.85 -14.15 -14.96
CA SER A 234 30.88 -13.29 -13.79
C SER A 234 29.50 -12.87 -13.32
N LEU A 235 29.41 -12.60 -12.04
CA LEU A 235 28.30 -11.95 -11.38
C LEU A 235 28.82 -10.68 -10.69
N SER A 236 28.13 -9.56 -10.82
CA SER A 236 28.58 -8.26 -10.30
C SER A 236 27.41 -7.39 -9.82
N GLY A 237 27.74 -6.20 -9.25
CA GLY A 237 26.73 -5.29 -8.72
C GLY A 237 25.96 -5.89 -7.54
N MET A 238 26.69 -6.49 -6.60
CA MET A 238 26.08 -7.20 -5.45
C MET A 238 25.23 -6.27 -4.61
N ARG A 239 24.06 -6.78 -4.18
CA ARG A 239 23.07 -6.12 -3.31
C ARG A 239 22.73 -7.04 -2.16
N ASN A 240 22.30 -6.45 -1.06
CA ASN A 240 21.74 -7.21 0.06
C ASN A 240 20.22 -7.31 0.04
N LYS A 241 19.53 -6.67 -0.92
CA LYS A 241 18.07 -6.54 -0.93
C LYS A 241 17.47 -6.68 -2.31
N LEU A 242 16.36 -7.41 -2.37
CA LEU A 242 15.47 -7.51 -3.53
C LEU A 242 14.07 -7.11 -3.11
N THR A 243 13.40 -6.28 -3.92
CA THR A 243 12.05 -5.77 -3.63
C THR A 243 11.11 -6.12 -4.77
N LEU A 244 10.00 -6.76 -4.44
CA LEU A 244 8.87 -7.01 -5.32
C LEU A 244 7.73 -6.06 -4.97
N ASP A 245 7.45 -5.09 -5.83
CA ASP A 245 6.33 -4.15 -5.70
C ASP A 245 5.05 -4.81 -6.23
N MET A 246 4.13 -5.12 -5.34
CA MET A 246 2.82 -5.71 -5.66
C MET A 246 1.76 -4.66 -5.98
N SER A 247 2.13 -3.38 -6.06
CA SER A 247 1.23 -2.25 -6.42
C SER A 247 -0.06 -2.17 -5.60
N GLY A 248 0.00 -2.58 -4.32
CA GLY A 248 -1.16 -2.57 -3.44
C GLY A 248 -2.23 -3.60 -3.81
N GLN A 249 -1.82 -4.78 -4.35
CA GLN A 249 -2.76 -5.85 -4.66
C GLN A 249 -3.58 -6.26 -3.43
N ALA A 250 -4.89 -6.35 -3.62
CA ALA A 250 -5.80 -6.82 -2.59
C ALA A 250 -5.61 -8.32 -2.33
N LEU A 251 -5.59 -8.70 -1.06
CA LEU A 251 -5.53 -10.07 -0.59
C LEU A 251 -6.68 -10.29 0.39
N ALA A 252 -7.78 -10.87 -0.10
CA ALA A 252 -8.97 -11.12 0.71
C ALA A 252 -8.68 -12.12 1.84
N GLN A 253 -9.49 -12.06 2.90
CA GLN A 253 -9.38 -12.99 4.02
C GLN A 253 -9.44 -14.45 3.56
N ASN A 254 -8.54 -15.29 4.07
CA ASN A 254 -8.37 -16.72 3.74
C ASN A 254 -7.95 -17.02 2.29
N GLU A 255 -7.73 -16.00 1.45
CA GLU A 255 -7.22 -16.16 0.09
C GLU A 255 -5.68 -16.16 0.07
N THR A 256 -5.13 -16.60 -1.07
CA THR A 256 -3.68 -16.60 -1.31
C THR A 256 -3.33 -15.74 -2.51
N LEU A 257 -2.40 -14.81 -2.32
CA LEU A 257 -1.79 -14.01 -3.37
C LEU A 257 -0.40 -14.56 -3.69
N ASN A 258 -0.11 -14.75 -4.98
CA ASN A 258 1.23 -15.13 -5.42
C ASN A 258 2.00 -13.91 -5.93
N GLY A 259 3.26 -13.79 -5.50
CA GLY A 259 4.24 -12.87 -6.05
C GLY A 259 5.37 -13.66 -6.71
N TYR A 260 5.92 -13.16 -7.83
CA TYR A 260 6.96 -13.84 -8.58
C TYR A 260 8.15 -12.94 -8.83
N LEU A 261 9.35 -13.44 -8.57
CA LEU A 261 10.59 -12.69 -8.67
C LEU A 261 11.65 -13.51 -9.41
N ASN A 262 12.06 -13.06 -10.59
CA ASN A 262 13.26 -13.59 -11.22
C ASN A 262 14.50 -12.96 -10.59
N ILE A 263 15.49 -13.78 -10.29
CA ILE A 263 16.77 -13.34 -9.76
C ILE A 263 17.92 -13.94 -10.58
N LEU A 264 19.05 -13.26 -10.59
CA LEU A 264 20.30 -13.88 -11.06
C LEU A 264 20.75 -14.93 -10.04
N PRO A 265 21.39 -16.01 -10.49
CA PRO A 265 21.82 -17.07 -9.58
C PRO A 265 22.86 -16.55 -8.57
N THR A 266 22.83 -17.10 -7.37
CA THR A 266 23.85 -16.80 -6.35
C THR A 266 25.04 -17.75 -6.42
N THR A 267 25.16 -18.51 -7.53
CA THR A 267 26.24 -19.46 -7.78
C THR A 267 26.58 -19.54 -9.28
N TYR A 268 27.84 -19.71 -9.61
CA TYR A 268 28.32 -20.07 -10.95
C TYR A 268 29.69 -20.77 -10.84
N GLY A 269 29.89 -21.81 -11.63
CA GLY A 269 31.07 -22.66 -11.46
C GLY A 269 31.22 -23.12 -10.01
N ASP A 270 32.39 -22.90 -9.42
CA ASP A 270 32.66 -23.20 -8.00
C ASP A 270 32.35 -22.05 -7.05
N THR A 271 31.94 -20.89 -7.57
CA THR A 271 31.64 -19.71 -6.77
C THR A 271 30.31 -19.85 -6.06
N ARG A 272 30.28 -19.49 -4.77
CA ARG A 272 29.10 -19.46 -3.90
C ARG A 272 29.03 -18.10 -3.23
N LEU A 273 27.97 -17.34 -3.48
CA LEU A 273 27.80 -15.98 -2.94
C LEU A 273 27.20 -15.99 -1.54
N MET A 274 26.27 -16.90 -1.27
CA MET A 274 25.69 -17.04 0.07
C MET A 274 26.51 -18.00 0.92
N LYS A 275 26.92 -17.55 2.11
CA LYS A 275 27.55 -18.40 3.11
C LYS A 275 26.48 -19.17 3.89
N SER A 276 26.85 -20.30 4.49
CA SER A 276 25.93 -21.06 5.37
C SER A 276 25.40 -20.25 6.56
N THR A 277 26.17 -19.22 6.97
CA THR A 277 25.85 -18.31 8.08
C THR A 277 25.07 -17.07 7.62
N THR A 278 25.00 -16.77 6.33
CA THR A 278 24.22 -15.65 5.79
C THR A 278 22.77 -15.75 6.24
N GLU A 279 22.21 -14.66 6.72
CA GLU A 279 20.86 -14.59 7.24
C GLU A 279 19.95 -13.90 6.23
N LEU A 280 18.81 -14.50 5.92
CA LEU A 280 17.79 -13.96 5.04
C LEU A 280 16.57 -13.53 5.87
N ASN A 281 16.12 -12.31 5.67
CA ASN A 281 14.88 -11.76 6.18
C ASN A 281 13.87 -11.64 5.04
N ILE A 282 12.70 -12.25 5.20
CA ILE A 282 11.60 -12.15 4.25
C ILE A 282 10.50 -11.35 4.92
N THR A 283 10.14 -10.21 4.33
CA THR A 283 9.14 -9.31 4.87
C THR A 283 8.05 -9.02 3.86
N VAL A 284 6.85 -8.72 4.34
CA VAL A 284 5.77 -8.15 3.54
C VAL A 284 5.39 -6.78 4.08
N SER A 285 5.15 -5.83 3.19
CA SER A 285 4.63 -4.52 3.52
C SER A 285 3.15 -4.46 3.17
N VAL A 286 2.33 -4.15 4.17
CA VAL A 286 0.88 -4.01 4.05
C VAL A 286 0.54 -2.53 4.10
N LEU A 287 -0.31 -2.06 3.18
CA LEU A 287 -0.83 -0.68 3.23
C LEU A 287 -1.87 -0.59 4.35
N ASN A 288 -1.63 0.35 5.25
CA ASN A 288 -2.57 0.75 6.26
C ASN A 288 -3.21 2.08 5.82
N ASN A 289 -4.51 2.08 5.57
CA ASN A 289 -5.27 3.25 5.09
C ASN A 289 -4.67 3.97 3.88
N GLU A 290 -4.12 3.20 2.92
CA GLU A 290 -3.54 3.66 1.65
C GLU A 290 -2.22 4.45 1.74
N VAL A 291 -1.79 4.89 2.91
CA VAL A 291 -0.63 5.80 3.09
C VAL A 291 0.49 5.20 3.90
N GLU A 292 0.18 4.57 5.02
CA GLU A 292 1.18 4.00 5.91
C GLU A 292 1.45 2.53 5.54
N GLN A 293 2.72 2.14 5.62
CA GLN A 293 3.14 0.76 5.36
C GLN A 293 3.59 0.14 6.67
N ASP A 294 2.85 -0.86 7.11
CA ASP A 294 3.33 -1.74 8.17
C ASP A 294 4.16 -2.87 7.58
N ILE A 295 5.33 -3.11 8.15
CA ILE A 295 6.25 -4.16 7.71
C ILE A 295 6.12 -5.35 8.65
N ILE A 296 5.75 -6.50 8.09
CA ILE A 296 5.61 -7.77 8.81
C ILE A 296 6.78 -8.66 8.44
N LEU A 297 7.53 -9.11 9.44
CA LEU A 297 8.55 -10.13 9.26
C LEU A 297 7.87 -11.50 9.09
N LEU A 298 7.92 -12.06 7.88
CA LEU A 298 7.37 -13.38 7.59
C LEU A 298 8.31 -14.50 8.06
N LYS A 299 9.61 -14.32 7.77
CA LYS A 299 10.62 -15.30 8.16
C LYS A 299 12.00 -14.65 8.28
N LYS A 300 12.75 -15.13 9.26
CA LYS A 300 14.17 -14.89 9.43
C LYS A 300 14.87 -16.24 9.50
N VAL A 301 15.80 -16.50 8.58
CA VAL A 301 16.39 -17.83 8.44
C VAL A 301 17.83 -17.75 7.95
N LYS A 302 18.70 -18.62 8.46
CA LYS A 302 20.05 -18.77 7.92
C LYS A 302 20.02 -19.64 6.67
N VAL A 303 20.91 -19.35 5.73
CA VAL A 303 20.99 -20.07 4.46
C VAL A 303 21.13 -21.58 4.65
N LYS A 304 21.91 -22.03 5.64
CA LYS A 304 22.03 -23.46 5.96
C LYS A 304 20.74 -24.16 6.40
N ASP A 305 19.77 -23.38 6.87
CA ASP A 305 18.51 -23.87 7.43
C ASP A 305 17.31 -23.62 6.49
N LEU A 306 17.56 -23.18 5.22
CA LEU A 306 16.51 -22.86 4.26
C LEU A 306 15.63 -24.06 3.93
N GLU A 307 16.22 -25.23 3.71
CA GLU A 307 15.50 -26.46 3.39
C GLU A 307 14.57 -26.86 4.55
N ASP A 308 15.10 -26.91 5.76
CA ASP A 308 14.36 -27.34 6.97
C ASP A 308 13.27 -26.34 7.39
N ASN A 309 13.49 -25.03 7.16
CA ASN A 309 12.63 -23.98 7.69
C ASN A 309 11.62 -23.43 6.69
N ILE A 310 11.87 -23.55 5.39
CA ILE A 310 11.02 -23.00 4.33
C ILE A 310 10.60 -24.10 3.33
N GLY A 311 11.20 -25.29 3.42
CA GLY A 311 10.91 -26.43 2.54
C GLY A 311 11.41 -26.18 1.09
N LEU A 312 12.46 -25.37 0.94
CA LEU A 312 13.07 -25.14 -0.36
C LEU A 312 13.94 -26.33 -0.74
N ASP A 313 13.70 -26.90 -1.92
CA ASP A 313 14.64 -27.84 -2.55
C ASP A 313 15.89 -27.07 -3.02
N MET A 314 16.70 -26.68 -2.06
CA MET A 314 18.02 -26.12 -2.29
C MET A 314 18.92 -27.28 -2.66
N ASP A 315 19.48 -27.24 -3.88
CA ASP A 315 20.48 -28.26 -4.29
C ASP A 315 21.45 -28.52 -3.12
N ALA A 316 21.39 -29.75 -2.59
CA ALA A 316 21.94 -30.16 -1.29
C ALA A 316 23.45 -29.85 -1.13
N THR A 317 24.17 -29.55 -2.21
CA THR A 317 25.59 -29.24 -2.18
C THR A 317 25.90 -27.74 -2.03
N ALA A 318 24.91 -26.84 -2.20
CA ALA A 318 25.24 -25.43 -2.39
C ALA A 318 24.48 -24.42 -1.51
N ASN A 319 23.27 -24.69 -1.08
CA ASN A 319 22.41 -23.69 -0.41
C ASN A 319 22.41 -22.34 -1.15
N GLN A 320 22.29 -22.39 -2.49
CA GLN A 320 22.33 -21.24 -3.38
C GLN A 320 21.09 -21.21 -4.26
N PHE A 321 20.69 -20.04 -4.71
CA PHE A 321 19.72 -19.93 -5.79
C PHE A 321 20.39 -20.23 -7.12
N ALA A 322 20.06 -21.35 -7.74
CA ALA A 322 20.68 -21.81 -8.96
C ALA A 322 19.84 -21.45 -10.21
N ALA A 323 20.51 -21.15 -11.32
CA ALA A 323 19.87 -20.88 -12.60
C ALA A 323 18.96 -22.06 -13.03
N GLY A 324 17.78 -21.75 -13.55
CA GLY A 324 16.80 -22.72 -14.00
C GLY A 324 16.00 -23.41 -12.88
N LYS A 325 16.18 -23.02 -11.63
CA LYS A 325 15.41 -23.56 -10.49
C LYS A 325 14.23 -22.64 -10.11
N HIS A 326 13.19 -23.26 -9.57
CA HIS A 326 12.02 -22.60 -9.01
C HIS A 326 11.95 -22.86 -7.51
N TYR A 327 11.92 -21.78 -6.73
CA TYR A 327 11.86 -21.80 -5.28
C TYR A 327 10.51 -21.26 -4.83
N LYS A 328 9.67 -22.12 -4.25
CA LYS A 328 8.36 -21.73 -3.74
C LYS A 328 8.41 -21.51 -2.23
N MET A 329 7.99 -20.34 -1.79
CA MET A 329 7.97 -19.92 -0.39
C MET A 329 6.55 -19.54 -0.01
N ASP A 330 5.90 -20.36 0.83
CA ASP A 330 4.52 -20.09 1.29
C ASP A 330 4.55 -19.56 2.73
N PHE A 331 3.83 -18.47 2.97
CA PHE A 331 3.74 -17.80 4.26
C PHE A 331 2.29 -17.48 4.61
N GLU A 332 1.98 -17.53 5.90
CA GLU A 332 0.75 -16.97 6.46
C GLU A 332 1.03 -15.54 6.89
N VAL A 333 0.12 -14.63 6.53
CA VAL A 333 0.14 -13.22 6.93
C VAL A 333 -1.00 -13.02 7.91
N ASP A 334 -0.66 -12.96 9.21
CA ASP A 334 -1.58 -12.58 10.29
C ASP A 334 -1.30 -11.14 10.69
N TYR A 335 -1.92 -10.21 9.98
CA TYR A 335 -1.78 -8.78 10.25
C TYR A 335 -2.91 -8.31 11.15
N ARG A 336 -2.53 -7.67 12.26
CA ARG A 336 -3.45 -6.95 13.13
C ARG A 336 -3.08 -5.49 13.13
N PHE A 337 -4.05 -4.66 12.78
CA PHE A 337 -3.85 -3.21 12.82
C PHE A 337 -3.36 -2.80 14.21
N ARG A 338 -2.23 -2.08 14.26
CA ARG A 338 -1.72 -1.50 15.49
C ARG A 338 -2.25 -0.08 15.62
N ILE A 339 -3.02 0.18 16.69
CA ILE A 339 -3.45 1.53 17.03
C ILE A 339 -2.20 2.40 17.25
N PRO A 340 -2.08 3.57 16.57
CA PRO A 340 -0.98 4.50 16.83
C PRO A 340 -0.88 4.88 18.32
N ASP A 341 0.32 5.13 18.82
CA ASP A 341 0.54 5.48 20.24
C ASP A 341 -0.21 6.77 20.64
N GLU A 342 -0.44 7.67 19.67
CA GLU A 342 -1.26 8.87 19.79
C GLU A 342 -2.75 8.57 19.95
N GLY A 343 -3.18 7.34 19.63
CA GLY A 343 -4.56 6.89 19.68
C GLY A 343 -5.46 7.46 18.58
N TYR A 344 -4.91 8.23 17.65
CA TYR A 344 -5.58 8.73 16.44
C TYR A 344 -4.63 8.74 15.25
N MET A 345 -5.21 8.86 14.05
CA MET A 345 -4.48 9.01 12.80
C MET A 345 -5.12 10.10 11.95
N ILE A 346 -4.32 10.74 11.12
CA ILE A 346 -4.78 11.69 10.10
C ILE A 346 -4.47 11.06 8.75
N ASP A 347 -5.51 10.88 7.90
CA ASP A 347 -5.33 10.34 6.55
C ASP A 347 -4.80 11.40 5.56
N ASP A 348 -4.56 10.99 4.31
CA ASP A 348 -4.03 11.88 3.26
C ASP A 348 -4.98 13.02 2.88
N ASP A 349 -6.28 12.87 3.12
CA ASP A 349 -7.29 13.89 2.88
C ASP A 349 -7.47 14.83 4.08
N GLY A 350 -6.73 14.60 5.16
CA GLY A 350 -6.79 15.37 6.40
C GLY A 350 -7.97 14.97 7.30
N ASN A 351 -8.60 13.80 7.08
CA ASN A 351 -9.60 13.27 7.99
C ASN A 351 -8.94 12.62 9.21
N ILE A 352 -9.66 12.57 10.32
CA ILE A 352 -9.14 12.09 11.60
C ILE A 352 -9.88 10.84 12.02
N HIS A 353 -9.12 9.79 12.31
CA HIS A 353 -9.59 8.50 12.80
C HIS A 353 -9.21 8.35 14.27
N ILE A 354 -10.16 8.20 15.16
CA ILE A 354 -9.97 8.12 16.62
C ILE A 354 -10.23 6.70 17.07
N TYR A 355 -9.25 6.09 17.73
CA TYR A 355 -9.29 4.67 18.13
C TYR A 355 -9.56 4.45 19.62
N ASN A 356 -9.31 5.46 20.47
CA ASN A 356 -9.45 5.35 21.93
C ASN A 356 -9.49 6.73 22.61
N LYS A 357 -9.51 6.73 23.95
CA LYS A 357 -9.49 7.94 24.77
C LYS A 357 -8.29 8.85 24.50
N THR A 358 -7.09 8.28 24.36
CA THR A 358 -5.88 9.06 24.06
C THR A 358 -6.03 9.79 22.74
N GLY A 359 -6.58 9.13 21.72
CA GLY A 359 -6.85 9.73 20.42
C GLY A 359 -7.90 10.84 20.46
N LEU A 360 -8.94 10.68 21.30
CA LEU A 360 -9.96 11.72 21.47
C LEU A 360 -9.34 13.01 22.07
N PHE A 361 -8.49 12.89 23.09
CA PHE A 361 -7.73 14.01 23.64
C PHE A 361 -6.66 14.54 22.68
N GLY A 362 -6.05 13.66 21.87
CA GLY A 362 -5.12 14.06 20.81
C GLY A 362 -5.79 14.95 19.78
N TRP A 363 -6.96 14.54 19.27
CA TRP A 363 -7.77 15.36 18.38
C TRP A 363 -8.17 16.70 19.02
N ASN A 364 -8.58 16.71 20.27
CA ASN A 364 -8.94 17.95 20.97
C ASN A 364 -7.83 19.02 20.88
N LYS A 365 -6.56 18.61 20.99
CA LYS A 365 -5.41 19.53 20.92
C LYS A 365 -5.18 20.12 19.52
N ILE A 366 -5.56 19.40 18.47
CA ILE A 366 -5.34 19.80 17.06
C ILE A 366 -6.63 20.25 16.37
N ALA A 367 -7.76 20.22 17.04
CA ALA A 367 -9.08 20.45 16.43
C ALA A 367 -9.19 21.86 15.78
N ASP A 368 -8.48 22.85 16.28
CA ASP A 368 -8.46 24.18 15.69
C ASP A 368 -7.80 24.22 14.29
N GLU A 369 -6.85 23.35 14.03
CA GLU A 369 -6.21 23.19 12.73
C GLU A 369 -7.10 22.41 11.75
N TYR A 370 -7.86 21.44 12.27
CA TYR A 370 -8.69 20.50 11.49
C TYR A 370 -10.20 20.75 11.61
N ARG A 371 -10.60 22.03 11.74
CA ARG A 371 -12.02 22.41 11.98
C ARG A 371 -13.03 21.91 10.97
N LYS A 372 -12.60 21.59 9.74
CA LYS A 372 -13.45 21.12 8.64
C LYS A 372 -13.24 19.66 8.28
N ALA A 373 -12.40 18.97 9.02
CA ALA A 373 -12.12 17.55 8.77
C ALA A 373 -13.34 16.67 9.05
N THR A 374 -13.37 15.50 8.43
CA THR A 374 -14.18 14.40 8.91
C THR A 374 -13.45 13.74 10.08
N VAL A 375 -14.11 13.62 11.20
CA VAL A 375 -13.60 12.98 12.43
C VAL A 375 -14.45 11.75 12.69
N THR A 376 -13.85 10.57 12.71
CA THR A 376 -14.52 9.28 12.85
C THR A 376 -14.05 8.55 14.10
N LEU A 377 -14.99 8.11 14.94
CA LEU A 377 -14.69 7.15 16.00
C LEU A 377 -14.64 5.74 15.39
N GLU A 378 -13.46 5.13 15.42
CA GLU A 378 -13.22 3.82 14.82
C GLU A 378 -13.75 2.69 15.72
N LYS A 379 -15.04 2.46 15.60
CA LYS A 379 -15.84 1.57 16.46
C LYS A 379 -15.22 0.20 16.66
N GLU A 380 -14.58 -0.37 15.65
CA GLU A 380 -13.99 -1.72 15.70
C GLU A 380 -12.87 -1.84 16.74
N TYR A 381 -12.16 -0.73 16.99
CA TYR A 381 -11.01 -0.68 17.89
C TYR A 381 -11.34 -0.16 19.29
N ILE A 382 -12.57 0.28 19.51
CA ILE A 382 -13.03 0.81 20.79
C ILE A 382 -13.53 -0.32 21.67
N ASP A 383 -13.22 -0.24 22.96
CA ASP A 383 -13.55 -1.25 23.95
C ASP A 383 -15.06 -1.49 24.09
N GLU A 384 -15.43 -2.73 24.42
CA GLU A 384 -16.77 -3.17 24.74
C GLU A 384 -16.81 -3.73 26.18
N PRO A 385 -16.85 -2.86 27.19
CA PRO A 385 -16.60 -3.26 28.58
C PRO A 385 -17.69 -4.16 29.17
N ALA A 386 -18.91 -4.13 28.65
CA ALA A 386 -20.05 -4.85 29.20
C ALA A 386 -20.43 -6.13 28.41
N GLY A 387 -19.85 -6.36 27.24
CA GLY A 387 -20.18 -7.50 26.37
C GLY A 387 -21.60 -7.44 25.78
N ASP A 388 -22.17 -6.22 25.70
CA ASP A 388 -23.53 -5.94 25.23
C ASP A 388 -23.59 -5.34 23.82
N GLY A 389 -22.46 -5.33 23.11
CA GLY A 389 -22.29 -4.72 21.78
C GLY A 389 -22.10 -3.20 21.81
N ILE A 390 -22.09 -2.56 22.98
CA ILE A 390 -21.91 -1.12 23.13
C ILE A 390 -20.42 -0.80 23.26
N LYS A 391 -19.91 -0.05 22.30
CA LYS A 391 -18.53 0.43 22.29
C LYS A 391 -18.42 1.72 23.09
N VAL A 392 -17.42 1.78 24.00
CA VAL A 392 -17.32 2.86 24.99
C VAL A 392 -15.92 3.43 25.05
N ILE A 393 -15.83 4.76 24.92
CA ILE A 393 -14.66 5.54 25.34
C ILE A 393 -14.96 6.09 26.74
N ASP A 394 -14.35 5.49 27.78
CA ASP A 394 -14.52 5.95 29.16
C ASP A 394 -13.51 7.05 29.47
N MET A 395 -14.02 8.28 29.69
CA MET A 395 -13.20 9.47 29.99
C MET A 395 -12.66 9.47 31.42
N GLY A 396 -13.25 8.67 32.32
CA GLY A 396 -12.79 8.55 33.71
C GLY A 396 -12.91 9.85 34.51
N ASN A 397 -13.81 10.74 34.14
CA ASN A 397 -13.96 12.12 34.66
C ASN A 397 -12.72 13.02 34.46
N GLU A 398 -11.87 12.72 33.48
CA GLU A 398 -10.83 13.64 33.04
C GLU A 398 -11.47 14.87 32.38
N LEU A 399 -10.88 16.06 32.66
CA LEU A 399 -11.44 17.31 32.21
C LEU A 399 -11.33 17.47 30.70
N TRP A 400 -12.47 17.72 30.07
CA TRP A 400 -12.59 18.03 28.65
C TRP A 400 -12.72 19.54 28.44
N GLU A 401 -11.73 20.12 27.76
CA GLU A 401 -11.83 21.50 27.27
C GLU A 401 -12.65 21.51 25.97
N PRO A 402 -13.69 22.35 25.88
CA PRO A 402 -14.54 22.41 24.69
C PRO A 402 -13.74 22.73 23.43
N ILE A 403 -13.97 22.00 22.35
CA ILE A 403 -13.45 22.39 21.03
C ILE A 403 -14.06 23.73 20.65
N SER A 404 -13.21 24.71 20.35
CA SER A 404 -13.64 26.12 20.21
C SER A 404 -14.63 26.31 19.06
N ALA A 405 -14.40 25.70 17.90
CA ALA A 405 -15.29 25.73 16.74
C ALA A 405 -15.10 24.48 15.88
N PHE A 406 -16.21 23.89 15.42
CA PHE A 406 -16.20 22.74 14.54
C PHE A 406 -17.17 22.94 13.38
N GLY A 407 -16.71 22.72 12.16
CA GLY A 407 -17.49 22.89 10.93
C GLY A 407 -17.35 21.72 9.96
N GLY A 408 -16.77 20.60 10.39
CA GLY A 408 -16.60 19.37 9.65
C GLY A 408 -17.72 18.35 9.89
N VAL A 409 -17.40 17.08 9.77
CA VAL A 409 -18.30 15.97 10.09
C VAL A 409 -17.73 15.16 11.25
N PHE A 410 -18.46 15.06 12.35
CA PHE A 410 -18.11 14.14 13.45
C PHE A 410 -19.03 12.91 13.36
N GLU A 411 -18.43 11.77 13.02
CA GLU A 411 -19.12 10.48 12.94
C GLU A 411 -18.81 9.64 14.19
N GLY A 412 -19.81 9.51 15.04
CA GLY A 412 -19.68 8.76 16.29
C GLY A 412 -19.82 7.24 16.13
N ASN A 413 -20.30 6.73 14.99
CA ASN A 413 -20.50 5.30 14.69
C ASN A 413 -21.28 4.52 15.77
N GLY A 414 -22.12 5.20 16.56
CA GLY A 414 -22.86 4.61 17.68
C GLY A 414 -22.00 4.34 18.92
N VAL A 415 -20.80 4.90 18.98
CA VAL A 415 -19.91 4.84 20.16
C VAL A 415 -20.49 5.70 21.28
N THR A 416 -20.31 5.26 22.53
CA THR A 416 -20.63 6.00 23.74
C THR A 416 -19.35 6.63 24.33
N ILE A 417 -19.34 7.95 24.49
CA ILE A 417 -18.36 8.65 25.32
C ILE A 417 -18.95 8.76 26.72
N ARG A 418 -18.33 8.09 27.70
CA ARG A 418 -18.86 7.95 29.06
C ARG A 418 -18.00 8.72 30.07
N ASN A 419 -18.62 9.15 31.18
CA ASN A 419 -17.97 9.84 32.29
C ASN A 419 -17.22 11.10 31.82
N LEU A 420 -17.92 11.90 30.99
CA LEU A 420 -17.37 13.10 30.37
C LEU A 420 -17.52 14.29 31.34
N GLN A 421 -16.40 14.80 31.87
CA GLN A 421 -16.39 16.01 32.67
C GLN A 421 -15.98 17.21 31.81
N ILE A 422 -16.90 18.13 31.56
CA ILE A 422 -16.71 19.29 30.68
C ILE A 422 -16.33 20.53 31.49
N ALA A 423 -15.33 21.31 31.02
CA ALA A 423 -14.90 22.51 31.70
C ALA A 423 -16.03 23.58 31.74
N ASN A 424 -16.66 23.83 30.56
CA ASN A 424 -17.77 24.74 30.37
C ASN A 424 -18.43 24.46 28.99
N LYS A 425 -19.35 25.28 28.55
CA LYS A 425 -19.97 25.27 27.19
C LYS A 425 -20.54 23.96 26.73
N GLY A 426 -19.70 22.92 26.48
CA GLY A 426 -20.11 21.62 25.95
C GLY A 426 -18.93 20.81 25.43
N PHE A 427 -19.21 19.68 24.80
CA PHE A 427 -18.20 18.91 24.08
C PHE A 427 -17.55 19.75 22.98
N ILE A 428 -18.38 20.58 22.30
CA ILE A 428 -17.96 21.60 21.33
C ILE A 428 -18.56 22.94 21.76
N ALA A 429 -17.81 24.04 21.69
CA ALA A 429 -18.35 25.34 22.01
C ALA A 429 -19.26 25.86 20.90
N THR A 430 -18.79 25.90 19.65
CA THR A 430 -19.57 26.36 18.50
C THR A 430 -19.55 25.31 17.38
N ASN A 431 -20.71 24.80 16.99
CA ASN A 431 -20.85 23.84 15.90
C ASN A 431 -21.52 24.47 14.67
N THR A 432 -20.87 24.41 13.53
CA THR A 432 -21.43 24.76 12.21
C THR A 432 -21.41 23.60 11.22
N GLY A 433 -20.97 22.42 11.69
CA GLY A 433 -20.84 21.20 10.90
C GLY A 433 -21.92 20.16 11.20
N THR A 434 -21.62 18.93 10.92
CA THR A 434 -22.47 17.77 11.18
C THR A 434 -21.92 16.94 12.33
N ILE A 435 -22.75 16.62 13.34
CA ILE A 435 -22.43 15.65 14.40
C ILE A 435 -23.51 14.57 14.38
N ARG A 436 -23.11 13.32 14.29
CA ARG A 436 -24.08 12.23 14.18
C ARG A 436 -23.65 10.92 14.85
N ASN A 437 -24.65 10.10 15.18
CA ASN A 437 -24.49 8.74 15.70
C ASN A 437 -23.59 8.68 16.96
N LEU A 438 -23.74 9.62 17.89
CA LEU A 438 -22.94 9.74 19.11
C LEU A 438 -23.81 9.65 20.36
N THR A 439 -23.33 8.90 21.36
CA THR A 439 -23.92 8.92 22.72
C THR A 439 -22.93 9.56 23.70
N LEU A 440 -23.40 10.55 24.47
CA LEU A 440 -22.71 11.09 25.63
C LEU A 440 -23.41 10.56 26.90
N GLU A 441 -22.65 9.91 27.78
CA GLU A 441 -23.20 9.28 28.99
C GLU A 441 -22.47 9.79 30.25
N ASN A 442 -23.24 10.03 31.32
CA ASN A 442 -22.73 10.59 32.58
C ASN A 442 -21.94 11.90 32.36
N VAL A 443 -22.60 12.87 31.72
CA VAL A 443 -22.00 14.18 31.45
C VAL A 443 -22.11 15.06 32.70
N SER A 444 -20.99 15.62 33.12
CA SER A 444 -20.93 16.60 34.20
C SER A 444 -20.14 17.83 33.79
N PHE A 445 -20.41 18.94 34.46
CA PHE A 445 -19.62 20.15 34.28
C PHE A 445 -18.72 20.36 35.50
N SER A 446 -17.47 20.72 35.30
CA SER A 446 -16.46 20.86 36.37
C SER A 446 -16.69 22.09 37.26
N ALA A 447 -17.45 23.05 36.76
CA ALA A 447 -17.79 24.30 37.46
C ALA A 447 -19.24 24.70 37.19
N ASP A 448 -19.77 25.56 38.02
CA ASP A 448 -21.08 26.15 37.83
C ASP A 448 -21.13 27.00 36.55
N ILE A 449 -22.19 26.84 35.77
CA ILE A 449 -22.32 27.46 34.46
C ILE A 449 -22.68 28.96 34.60
N THR A 450 -21.85 29.77 33.97
CA THR A 450 -22.00 31.25 33.92
C THR A 450 -22.15 31.77 32.48
N GLU A 451 -22.09 30.90 31.48
CA GLU A 451 -22.24 31.19 30.05
C GLU A 451 -23.20 30.21 29.42
N GLY A 452 -23.62 30.46 28.17
CA GLY A 452 -24.46 29.50 27.41
C GLY A 452 -23.78 28.15 27.25
N ALA A 453 -24.51 27.07 27.51
CA ALA A 453 -23.96 25.72 27.46
C ALA A 453 -24.98 24.65 27.06
N GLY A 454 -24.46 23.49 26.62
CA GLY A 454 -25.21 22.25 26.35
C GLY A 454 -24.26 21.06 26.35
N ALA A 455 -24.70 19.88 26.66
CA ALA A 455 -23.81 18.72 26.77
C ALA A 455 -23.00 18.47 25.47
N LEU A 456 -23.63 18.59 24.31
CA LEU A 456 -22.97 18.40 23.01
C LEU A 456 -22.37 19.72 22.51
N ALA A 457 -23.13 20.81 22.49
CA ALA A 457 -22.62 22.12 22.09
C ALA A 457 -23.32 23.27 22.80
N ALA A 458 -22.57 24.36 23.07
CA ALA A 458 -23.16 25.60 23.57
C ALA A 458 -23.97 26.29 22.47
N GLU A 459 -23.40 26.37 21.27
CA GLU A 459 -24.06 27.00 20.11
C GLU A 459 -23.98 26.08 18.89
N SER A 460 -25.08 26.03 18.13
CA SER A 460 -25.21 25.26 16.90
C SER A 460 -25.90 26.13 15.86
N SER A 461 -25.23 26.42 14.74
CA SER A 461 -25.72 27.33 13.71
C SER A 461 -25.51 26.74 12.32
N THR A 462 -26.52 26.77 11.45
CA THR A 462 -26.47 26.19 10.10
C THR A 462 -25.98 24.73 10.06
N SER A 463 -26.14 24.00 11.12
CA SER A 463 -25.54 22.70 11.43
C SER A 463 -26.55 21.55 11.31
N VAL A 464 -26.03 20.31 11.31
CA VAL A 464 -26.84 19.09 11.38
C VAL A 464 -26.41 18.27 12.61
N ILE A 465 -27.35 18.04 13.53
CA ILE A 465 -27.18 17.11 14.67
C ILE A 465 -28.14 15.94 14.46
N GLN A 466 -27.62 14.73 14.30
CA GLN A 466 -28.44 13.58 13.92
C GLN A 466 -28.15 12.35 14.78
N ASN A 467 -29.19 11.69 15.28
CA ASN A 467 -29.08 10.45 16.04
C ASN A 467 -28.10 10.56 17.24
N CYS A 468 -28.10 11.70 17.93
CA CYS A 468 -27.25 11.90 19.09
C CYS A 468 -28.05 11.73 20.37
N THR A 469 -27.48 11.08 21.37
CA THR A 469 -28.12 10.80 22.66
C THR A 469 -27.28 11.36 23.81
N VAL A 470 -27.96 11.97 24.79
CA VAL A 470 -27.37 12.33 26.09
C VAL A 470 -28.08 11.51 27.18
N LYS A 471 -27.30 10.79 27.99
CA LYS A 471 -27.76 10.00 29.13
C LYS A 471 -27.07 10.52 30.41
N GLY A 472 -27.85 11.08 31.33
CA GLY A 472 -27.32 11.49 32.63
C GLY A 472 -26.50 12.77 32.60
N VAL A 473 -27.08 13.89 32.15
CA VAL A 473 -26.41 15.21 32.28
C VAL A 473 -26.66 15.78 33.67
N THR A 474 -25.61 16.23 34.36
CA THR A 474 -25.68 16.91 35.66
C THR A 474 -24.98 18.24 35.60
N VAL A 475 -25.71 19.33 35.92
CA VAL A 475 -25.19 20.69 35.83
C VAL A 475 -25.84 21.60 36.90
N THR A 476 -25.08 22.58 37.36
CA THR A 476 -25.59 23.72 38.14
C THR A 476 -25.37 25.02 37.37
N VAL A 477 -26.42 25.76 37.14
CA VAL A 477 -26.44 27.06 36.46
C VAL A 477 -26.63 28.15 37.47
N ILE A 478 -25.68 29.07 37.58
CA ILE A 478 -25.69 30.14 38.62
C ILE A 478 -25.94 31.54 38.08
N LYS A 479 -25.93 31.72 36.76
CA LYS A 479 -26.27 33.01 36.10
C LYS A 479 -27.39 32.82 35.11
N PRO A 480 -28.15 33.89 34.80
CA PRO A 480 -29.10 33.86 33.70
C PRO A 480 -28.39 33.68 32.36
N VAL A 481 -28.45 32.48 31.83
CA VAL A 481 -27.83 32.08 30.56
C VAL A 481 -28.75 31.14 29.79
N VAL A 482 -28.36 30.76 28.57
CA VAL A 482 -29.04 29.75 27.78
C VAL A 482 -28.42 28.39 28.06
N PHE A 483 -29.20 27.42 28.52
CA PHE A 483 -28.73 26.03 28.74
C PHE A 483 -29.71 25.03 28.15
N GLY A 484 -29.20 24.03 27.43
CA GLY A 484 -29.94 22.88 26.94
C GLY A 484 -29.28 21.57 27.27
N GLY A 485 -30.05 20.53 27.53
CA GLY A 485 -29.53 19.19 27.84
C GLY A 485 -28.67 18.61 26.73
N LEU A 486 -28.96 18.95 25.48
CA LEU A 486 -28.13 18.61 24.31
C LEU A 486 -27.39 19.84 23.75
N ILE A 487 -28.13 20.88 23.39
CA ILE A 487 -27.61 22.09 22.75
C ILE A 487 -28.11 23.32 23.52
N GLY A 488 -27.20 24.26 23.86
CA GLY A 488 -27.58 25.52 24.48
C GLY A 488 -28.44 26.34 23.54
N ARG A 489 -27.90 26.79 22.44
CA ARG A 489 -28.60 27.63 21.44
C ARG A 489 -28.51 27.01 20.07
N ASN A 490 -29.67 26.83 19.39
CA ASN A 490 -29.76 26.39 18.00
C ASN A 490 -30.33 27.50 17.13
N SER A 491 -29.51 28.01 16.20
CA SER A 491 -29.91 28.98 15.19
C SER A 491 -29.72 28.38 13.80
N GLU A 492 -30.80 28.25 13.01
CA GLU A 492 -30.79 27.72 11.64
C GLU A 492 -30.29 26.26 11.50
N GLY A 493 -30.03 25.56 12.61
CA GLY A 493 -29.55 24.18 12.61
C GLY A 493 -30.71 23.17 12.59
N ARG A 494 -30.43 21.98 12.03
CA ARG A 494 -31.33 20.82 12.02
C ARG A 494 -30.93 19.82 13.10
N ILE A 495 -31.83 19.53 14.02
CA ILE A 495 -31.69 18.49 15.05
C ILE A 495 -32.69 17.37 14.72
N GLU A 496 -32.21 16.15 14.48
CA GLU A 496 -33.05 15.04 14.04
C GLU A 496 -32.69 13.74 14.75
N GLY A 497 -33.72 13.04 15.25
CA GLY A 497 -33.58 11.73 15.92
C GLY A 497 -32.73 11.82 17.20
N CYS A 498 -32.63 12.99 17.82
CA CYS A 498 -31.85 13.22 19.01
C CYS A 498 -32.64 13.11 20.29
N GLN A 499 -31.98 12.75 21.39
CA GLN A 499 -32.67 12.55 22.66
C GLN A 499 -31.78 12.90 23.86
N VAL A 500 -32.42 13.42 24.92
CA VAL A 500 -31.85 13.53 26.26
C VAL A 500 -32.68 12.61 27.16
N ILE A 501 -32.11 11.50 27.61
CA ILE A 501 -32.85 10.44 28.29
C ILE A 501 -33.04 10.75 29.78
N SER A 502 -31.97 11.26 30.44
CA SER A 502 -31.98 11.56 31.86
C SER A 502 -31.04 12.70 32.19
N GLY A 503 -31.26 13.35 33.32
CA GLY A 503 -30.37 14.41 33.80
C GLY A 503 -30.99 15.33 34.84
N THR A 504 -30.16 16.10 35.53
CA THR A 504 -30.55 17.12 36.51
C THR A 504 -29.91 18.45 36.19
N ILE A 505 -30.71 19.46 35.92
CA ILE A 505 -30.31 20.84 35.68
C ILE A 505 -30.73 21.65 36.89
N ASN A 506 -29.77 22.03 37.74
CA ASN A 506 -30.02 22.83 38.95
C ASN A 506 -29.85 24.32 38.61
N LEU A 507 -30.87 25.11 38.86
CA LEU A 507 -30.89 26.56 38.60
C LEU A 507 -30.70 27.31 39.90
N ASN A 508 -29.47 27.62 40.28
CA ASN A 508 -29.13 28.44 41.47
C ASN A 508 -28.80 29.89 41.05
N LEU A 509 -29.76 30.56 40.43
CA LEU A 509 -29.54 31.80 39.71
C LEU A 509 -29.25 32.98 40.62
N SER A 510 -28.22 33.75 40.30
CA SER A 510 -27.88 35.04 40.91
C SER A 510 -27.88 36.12 39.84
N GLY A 511 -28.57 37.23 40.08
CA GLY A 511 -28.65 38.37 39.18
C GLY A 511 -29.90 38.39 38.29
N ALA A 512 -30.13 39.53 37.64
CA ALA A 512 -31.19 39.70 36.66
C ALA A 512 -30.68 39.51 35.23
N GLY A 513 -31.44 38.88 34.36
CA GLY A 513 -31.09 38.69 32.96
C GLY A 513 -32.07 37.76 32.24
N ASN A 514 -31.99 37.72 30.92
CA ASN A 514 -32.78 36.75 30.12
C ASN A 514 -32.10 35.37 30.17
N SER A 515 -32.92 34.35 30.41
CA SER A 515 -32.43 32.98 30.49
C SER A 515 -33.46 32.02 29.88
N ASN A 516 -32.95 31.04 29.15
CA ASN A 516 -33.75 29.99 28.55
C ASN A 516 -33.14 28.62 28.90
N TYR A 517 -33.97 27.76 29.44
CA TYR A 517 -33.57 26.43 29.88
C TYR A 517 -34.46 25.39 29.24
N GLY A 518 -33.83 24.35 28.62
CA GLY A 518 -34.55 23.29 27.99
C GLY A 518 -33.93 21.91 28.24
N GLY A 519 -34.76 20.90 28.33
CA GLY A 519 -34.27 19.53 28.46
C GLY A 519 -33.50 19.04 27.23
N LEU A 520 -33.82 19.53 26.03
CA LEU A 520 -33.12 19.23 24.78
C LEU A 520 -32.32 20.44 24.30
N VAL A 521 -33.00 21.56 24.03
CA VAL A 521 -32.42 22.80 23.51
C VAL A 521 -32.86 23.93 24.41
N GLY A 522 -31.93 24.79 24.82
CA GLY A 522 -32.22 25.95 25.67
C GLY A 522 -32.91 27.06 24.89
N GLU A 523 -32.40 27.40 23.73
CA GLU A 523 -32.98 28.42 22.85
C GLU A 523 -32.97 27.95 21.41
N HIS A 524 -34.13 27.97 20.77
CA HIS A 524 -34.33 27.59 19.39
C HIS A 524 -34.96 28.75 18.63
N PHE A 525 -34.23 29.31 17.70
CA PHE A 525 -34.67 30.50 17.00
C PHE A 525 -34.22 30.54 15.56
N ASN A 526 -34.84 31.43 14.80
CA ASN A 526 -34.74 31.56 13.35
C ASN A 526 -35.66 30.56 12.57
N GLY A 527 -36.32 31.09 11.55
CA GLY A 527 -37.41 30.37 10.85
C GLY A 527 -36.96 29.16 10.03
N THR A 528 -35.67 28.90 9.90
CA THR A 528 -35.10 27.74 9.19
C THR A 528 -34.61 26.65 10.15
N ALA A 529 -34.52 26.90 11.44
CA ALA A 529 -34.13 25.92 12.44
C ALA A 529 -35.20 24.83 12.60
N LEU A 530 -34.79 23.58 12.69
CA LEU A 530 -35.72 22.44 12.74
C LEU A 530 -35.36 21.47 13.87
N ILE A 531 -36.37 20.99 14.59
CA ILE A 531 -36.26 19.83 15.51
C ILE A 531 -37.22 18.77 15.03
N ILE A 532 -36.72 17.58 14.67
CA ILE A 532 -37.49 16.50 14.06
C ILE A 532 -37.21 15.21 14.81
N ASN A 533 -38.30 14.46 15.13
CA ASN A 533 -38.20 13.14 15.75
C ASN A 533 -37.26 13.08 16.96
N SER A 534 -37.23 14.16 17.75
CA SER A 534 -36.34 14.32 18.91
C SER A 534 -37.15 14.49 20.17
N TYR A 535 -36.65 14.00 21.31
CA TYR A 535 -37.45 14.04 22.56
C TYR A 535 -36.58 14.20 23.82
N VAL A 536 -37.25 14.53 24.91
CA VAL A 536 -36.71 14.57 26.26
C VAL A 536 -37.37 13.46 27.09
N GLY A 537 -36.55 12.65 27.75
CA GLY A 537 -37.01 11.55 28.61
C GLY A 537 -37.69 12.06 29.90
N ALA A 538 -38.49 11.22 30.52
CA ALA A 538 -39.20 11.54 31.76
C ALA A 538 -38.27 11.78 32.97
N ASP A 539 -37.05 11.24 32.91
CA ASP A 539 -36.02 11.36 33.97
C ASP A 539 -35.13 12.61 33.83
N VAL A 540 -35.50 13.56 32.97
CA VAL A 540 -34.87 14.87 32.90
C VAL A 540 -35.57 15.83 33.82
N THR A 541 -34.84 16.38 34.78
CA THR A 541 -35.41 17.29 35.79
C THR A 541 -34.72 18.66 35.72
N ILE A 542 -35.49 19.72 35.64
CA ILE A 542 -35.05 21.11 35.83
C ILE A 542 -35.53 21.59 37.19
N ARG A 543 -34.62 21.94 38.09
CA ARG A 543 -34.92 22.32 39.48
C ARG A 543 -34.55 23.77 39.75
N HIS A 544 -35.44 24.52 40.36
CA HIS A 544 -35.19 25.84 40.92
C HIS A 544 -35.26 25.76 42.45
N PRO A 545 -34.33 26.34 43.22
CA PRO A 545 -34.29 26.20 44.70
C PRO A 545 -35.55 26.68 45.40
N ASP A 546 -36.29 27.64 44.82
CA ASP A 546 -37.49 28.21 45.42
C ASP A 546 -38.77 27.40 45.17
N ASN A 547 -38.69 26.27 44.48
CA ASN A 547 -39.79 25.34 44.15
C ASN A 547 -39.56 23.94 44.74
N SER A 548 -39.04 23.84 45.96
CA SER A 548 -38.91 22.59 46.70
C SER A 548 -40.21 22.16 47.39
#